data_9a0b34445615d575c02ec55e005027ee
#
_entry.id   9a0b34445615d575c02ec55e005027ee
#
_cell.length_a   1.000
_cell.length_b   1.000
_cell.length_c   1.000
_cell.angle_alpha   90.00
_cell.angle_beta   90.00
_cell.angle_gamma   90.00
#
_symmetry.space_group_name_H-M   'P 1'
#
loop_
_entity.id
_entity.type
_entity.pdbx_description
1 polymer ?
#
loop_
_entity_poly.entity_id
_entity_poly.type
_entity_poly.pdbx_seq_one_letter_code
_entity_poly.pdbx_strand_id
1 'polypeptide(L)'
;GIYYFFNHPFEPDLREYSKYNMHGNRFYNAGLEYGYRWHRFSFQGETAIGKKGFATLNKIRYSPMQGAHLSLIYRYYAHDYWAMFARSFGESSSVQNENGWCLSGEITPSRYWKLFASIDLFSFPWWKYRISKPSQSMDGMFQAAYSPRRNLSVYFNYRYRQKERDVPETGGKVTLPVYHHKFRCRLTYMPKGFLCRTTVDYNHFRQQDGKGYEFEGKQGWQCSQSCAYTFSGFPLAVSVQGTYFHTDDYDSRIYASEKGLLYTFYTPSFYGRGFRYSAHVRYDLNKTFMFLVKFGQTVYQDRATIGSGNDLIEGNKKTDLQMQLRIKF
;
A
#
# COMPACT_ATOMS: atom_id res chain seq x y z
N GLY A 1 4.77 20.33 -21.69
CA GLY A 1 5.40 19.07 -22.11
C GLY A 1 6.81 18.94 -21.57
N ILE A 2 7.31 17.74 -21.53
CA ILE A 2 8.65 17.42 -21.04
C ILE A 2 9.33 16.54 -22.11
N TYR A 3 10.60 16.85 -22.37
CA TYR A 3 11.47 16.06 -23.26
C TYR A 3 12.69 15.59 -22.47
N TYR A 4 13.04 14.31 -22.61
CA TYR A 4 14.20 13.71 -21.96
C TYR A 4 15.15 13.16 -23.00
N PHE A 5 16.45 13.36 -22.79
CA PHE A 5 17.50 12.78 -23.59
C PHE A 5 18.56 12.16 -22.67
N PHE A 6 18.95 10.93 -22.97
CA PHE A 6 20.05 10.24 -22.29
C PHE A 6 21.19 9.98 -23.27
N ASN A 7 22.41 10.23 -22.84
CA ASN A 7 23.61 10.01 -23.68
C ASN A 7 23.77 8.53 -24.04
N HIS A 8 23.38 7.65 -23.11
CA HIS A 8 23.34 6.20 -23.35
C HIS A 8 21.89 5.73 -23.39
N PRO A 9 21.54 4.85 -24.37
CA PRO A 9 20.18 4.33 -24.43
C PRO A 9 19.88 3.48 -23.20
N PHE A 10 18.64 3.58 -22.72
CA PHE A 10 18.11 2.71 -21.69
C PHE A 10 17.66 1.40 -22.36
N GLU A 11 18.35 0.30 -22.06
CA GLU A 11 18.13 -1.01 -22.67
C GLU A 11 17.86 -2.06 -21.58
N PRO A 12 16.63 -2.14 -21.03
CA PRO A 12 16.26 -3.14 -20.05
C PRO A 12 16.18 -4.53 -20.71
N ASP A 13 16.40 -5.60 -19.93
CA ASP A 13 16.09 -6.97 -20.36
C ASP A 13 14.57 -7.11 -20.59
N LEU A 14 14.15 -7.11 -21.85
CA LEU A 14 12.75 -7.17 -22.24
C LEU A 14 12.30 -8.64 -22.33
N ARG A 15 11.43 -9.02 -21.41
CA ARG A 15 10.68 -10.28 -21.43
C ARG A 15 9.27 -10.04 -21.98
N GLU A 16 8.52 -11.08 -22.31
CA GLU A 16 7.16 -10.91 -22.86
C GLU A 16 6.28 -9.98 -22.04
N TYR A 17 6.27 -10.12 -20.71
CA TYR A 17 5.47 -9.25 -19.83
C TYR A 17 6.01 -7.81 -19.75
N SER A 18 7.26 -7.56 -20.08
CA SER A 18 7.92 -6.23 -20.07
C SER A 18 8.25 -5.70 -21.47
N LYS A 19 7.78 -6.35 -22.53
CA LYS A 19 8.05 -6.03 -23.93
C LYS A 19 7.83 -4.56 -24.29
N TYR A 20 6.82 -3.95 -23.70
CA TYR A 20 6.48 -2.55 -23.94
C TYR A 20 7.05 -1.59 -22.88
N ASN A 21 7.94 -2.05 -22.01
CA ASN A 21 8.62 -1.15 -21.08
C ASN A 21 9.46 -0.12 -21.83
N MET A 22 9.68 0.99 -21.18
CA MET A 22 10.45 2.11 -21.71
C MET A 22 11.87 1.65 -22.12
N HIS A 23 12.29 1.99 -23.34
CA HIS A 23 13.63 1.71 -23.86
C HIS A 23 14.05 2.78 -24.87
N GLY A 24 15.37 2.92 -25.07
CA GLY A 24 15.96 3.93 -25.94
C GLY A 24 16.47 5.14 -25.18
N ASN A 25 16.71 6.26 -25.88
CA ASN A 25 17.38 7.44 -25.30
C ASN A 25 16.62 8.76 -25.45
N ARG A 26 15.50 8.78 -26.18
CA ARG A 26 14.71 10.00 -26.42
C ARG A 26 13.27 9.76 -26.06
N PHE A 27 12.73 10.58 -25.17
CA PHE A 27 11.37 10.46 -24.67
C PHE A 27 10.73 11.84 -24.59
N TYR A 28 9.44 11.91 -24.79
CA TYR A 28 8.65 13.09 -24.53
C TYR A 28 7.28 12.72 -23.99
N ASN A 29 6.74 13.62 -23.20
CA ASN A 29 5.36 13.58 -22.75
C ASN A 29 4.77 14.98 -22.91
N ALA A 30 3.55 15.04 -23.41
CA ALA A 30 2.75 16.25 -23.43
C ALA A 30 1.37 15.91 -22.90
N GLY A 31 0.83 16.76 -22.05
CA GLY A 31 -0.47 16.53 -21.41
C GLY A 31 -1.31 17.80 -21.37
N LEU A 32 -2.61 17.59 -21.32
CA LEU A 32 -3.63 18.62 -21.12
C LEU A 32 -4.43 18.24 -19.87
N GLU A 33 -4.43 19.13 -18.91
CA GLU A 33 -5.31 19.08 -17.74
C GLU A 33 -6.54 19.95 -17.99
N TYR A 34 -7.71 19.48 -17.59
CA TYR A 34 -8.96 20.20 -17.73
C TYR A 34 -9.84 19.98 -16.50
N GLY A 35 -10.64 20.98 -16.17
CA GLY A 35 -11.55 20.92 -15.04
C GLY A 35 -12.73 21.86 -15.24
N TYR A 36 -13.88 21.40 -14.76
CA TYR A 36 -15.11 22.17 -14.78
C TYR A 36 -15.93 21.90 -13.53
N ARG A 37 -16.53 22.94 -12.95
CA ARG A 37 -17.44 22.83 -11.81
C ARG A 37 -18.80 23.37 -12.21
N TRP A 38 -19.82 22.53 -11.97
CA TRP A 38 -21.20 22.88 -12.24
C TRP A 38 -22.08 22.44 -11.07
N HIS A 39 -22.59 23.43 -10.32
CA HIS A 39 -23.36 23.19 -9.10
C HIS A 39 -22.67 22.23 -8.11
N ARG A 40 -23.22 21.04 -7.94
CA ARG A 40 -22.75 19.99 -7.05
C ARG A 40 -21.82 18.99 -7.74
N PHE A 41 -21.56 19.18 -9.01
CA PHE A 41 -20.65 18.35 -9.80
C PHE A 41 -19.30 19.04 -9.99
N SER A 42 -18.24 18.25 -9.96
CA SER A 42 -16.90 18.67 -10.36
C SER A 42 -16.34 17.62 -11.32
N PHE A 43 -15.91 18.07 -12.47
CA PHE A 43 -15.24 17.30 -13.50
C PHE A 43 -13.77 17.69 -13.49
N GLN A 44 -12.88 16.71 -13.49
CA GLN A 44 -11.45 16.90 -13.56
C GLN A 44 -10.86 15.79 -14.43
N GLY A 45 -9.93 16.13 -15.30
CA GLY A 45 -9.28 15.13 -16.12
C GLY A 45 -7.92 15.60 -16.58
N GLU A 46 -7.12 14.63 -16.95
CA GLU A 46 -5.83 14.79 -17.59
C GLU A 46 -5.72 13.77 -18.72
N THR A 47 -5.27 14.21 -19.87
CA THR A 47 -4.93 13.35 -21.00
C THR A 47 -3.54 13.68 -21.47
N ALA A 48 -2.69 12.69 -21.60
CA ALA A 48 -1.30 12.84 -21.96
C ALA A 48 -0.92 11.87 -23.09
N ILE A 49 -0.06 12.33 -23.97
CA ILE A 49 0.56 11.55 -25.03
C ILE A 49 2.06 11.43 -24.77
N GLY A 50 2.64 10.32 -25.18
CA GLY A 50 4.09 10.08 -25.11
C GLY A 50 4.66 9.75 -26.47
N LYS A 51 5.93 9.37 -26.50
CA LYS A 51 6.60 8.86 -27.72
C LYS A 51 5.80 7.72 -28.36
N LYS A 52 5.16 6.89 -27.53
CA LYS A 52 4.22 5.85 -27.93
C LYS A 52 3.02 5.93 -26.98
N GLY A 53 1.86 5.60 -27.48
CA GLY A 53 0.66 5.51 -26.68
C GLY A 53 0.17 6.80 -26.03
N PHE A 54 -0.93 6.68 -25.30
CA PHE A 54 -1.52 7.76 -24.52
C PHE A 54 -2.04 7.27 -23.18
N ALA A 55 -2.28 8.19 -22.28
CA ALA A 55 -2.87 7.95 -20.98
C ALA A 55 -3.96 8.99 -20.69
N THR A 56 -5.06 8.58 -20.08
CA THR A 56 -6.08 9.50 -19.62
C THR A 56 -6.62 9.10 -18.26
N LEU A 57 -6.85 10.08 -17.40
CA LEU A 57 -7.49 9.94 -16.11
C LEU A 57 -8.58 10.98 -15.97
N ASN A 58 -9.81 10.54 -15.73
CA ASN A 58 -10.98 11.40 -15.63
C ASN A 58 -11.74 11.11 -14.35
N LYS A 59 -12.18 12.15 -13.66
CA LYS A 59 -12.91 12.07 -12.41
C LYS A 59 -14.16 12.95 -12.46
N ILE A 60 -15.27 12.36 -12.09
CA ILE A 60 -16.53 13.06 -11.82
C ILE A 60 -16.76 12.94 -10.31
N ARG A 61 -16.99 14.06 -9.65
CA ARG A 61 -17.38 14.09 -8.23
C ARG A 61 -18.74 14.77 -8.10
N TYR A 62 -19.63 14.13 -7.39
CA TYR A 62 -20.93 14.65 -7.00
C TYR A 62 -21.00 14.86 -5.50
N SER A 63 -21.41 16.03 -5.04
CA SER A 63 -21.50 16.40 -3.62
C SER A 63 -22.94 16.78 -3.29
N PRO A 64 -23.83 15.76 -3.00
CA PRO A 64 -25.27 16.01 -2.78
C PRO A 64 -25.53 16.90 -1.58
N MET A 65 -24.73 16.78 -0.53
CA MET A 65 -24.84 17.59 0.69
C MET A 65 -23.45 17.74 1.34
N GLN A 66 -23.37 18.60 2.35
CA GLN A 66 -22.15 18.74 3.15
C GLN A 66 -21.83 17.41 3.85
N GLY A 67 -20.57 16.95 3.73
CA GLY A 67 -20.11 15.69 4.31
C GLY A 67 -20.50 14.44 3.54
N ALA A 68 -21.09 14.55 2.32
CA ALA A 68 -21.36 13.41 1.45
C ALA A 68 -20.77 13.65 0.06
N HIS A 69 -20.00 12.69 -0.44
CA HIS A 69 -19.34 12.75 -1.73
C HIS A 69 -19.38 11.40 -2.43
N LEU A 70 -19.74 11.41 -3.71
CA LEU A 70 -19.59 10.30 -4.62
C LEU A 70 -18.57 10.67 -5.68
N SER A 71 -17.72 9.74 -6.08
CA SER A 71 -16.73 9.97 -7.13
C SER A 71 -16.66 8.76 -8.04
N LEU A 72 -16.70 9.02 -9.35
CA LEU A 72 -16.43 8.05 -10.38
C LEU A 72 -15.14 8.45 -11.09
N ILE A 73 -14.19 7.52 -11.15
CA ILE A 73 -12.91 7.71 -11.82
C ILE A 73 -12.83 6.70 -12.97
N TYR A 74 -12.49 7.19 -14.15
CA TYR A 74 -12.10 6.38 -15.30
C TYR A 74 -10.63 6.60 -15.59
N ARG A 75 -9.90 5.52 -15.84
CA ARG A 75 -8.50 5.56 -16.27
C ARG A 75 -8.25 4.62 -17.43
N TYR A 76 -7.45 5.09 -18.34
CA TYR A 76 -6.88 4.28 -19.43
C TYR A 76 -5.43 4.66 -19.64
N TYR A 77 -4.54 3.68 -19.53
CA TYR A 77 -3.10 3.83 -19.77
C TYR A 77 -2.70 2.79 -20.80
N ALA A 78 -2.35 3.24 -22.00
CA ALA A 78 -1.93 2.34 -23.07
C ALA A 78 -0.73 1.49 -22.62
N HIS A 79 -0.66 0.25 -23.11
CA HIS A 79 0.40 -0.69 -22.74
C HIS A 79 1.79 -0.23 -23.20
N ASP A 80 1.88 0.67 -24.16
CA ASP A 80 3.09 1.28 -24.71
C ASP A 80 3.26 2.78 -24.36
N TYR A 81 2.43 3.33 -23.46
CA TYR A 81 2.62 4.68 -22.94
C TYR A 81 3.79 4.72 -21.96
N TRP A 82 4.68 5.67 -22.13
CA TRP A 82 5.87 5.83 -21.30
C TRP A 82 5.91 7.20 -20.62
N ALA A 83 5.98 7.20 -19.29
CA ALA A 83 6.11 8.41 -18.49
C ALA A 83 6.99 8.15 -17.27
N MET A 84 8.28 8.48 -17.37
CA MET A 84 9.31 8.15 -16.37
C MET A 84 8.99 8.70 -14.97
N PHE A 85 8.50 9.93 -14.88
CA PHE A 85 8.27 10.61 -13.60
C PHE A 85 6.79 10.76 -13.25
N ALA A 86 5.89 10.26 -14.09
CA ALA A 86 4.47 10.32 -13.81
C ALA A 86 4.07 9.25 -12.78
N ARG A 87 3.21 9.67 -11.86
CA ARG A 87 2.45 8.77 -10.99
C ARG A 87 1.00 9.17 -11.09
N SER A 88 0.14 8.21 -11.25
CA SER A 88 -1.30 8.41 -11.40
C SER A 88 -2.07 7.41 -10.56
N PHE A 89 -3.38 7.63 -10.44
CA PHE A 89 -4.27 6.70 -9.78
C PHE A 89 -4.33 5.38 -10.57
N GLY A 90 -3.89 4.29 -9.97
CA GLY A 90 -3.88 2.96 -10.58
C GLY A 90 -3.32 1.91 -9.64
N GLU A 91 -3.35 0.66 -10.08
CA GLU A 91 -2.83 -0.48 -9.35
C GLU A 91 -1.31 -0.67 -9.59
N SER A 92 -0.85 -0.31 -10.77
CA SER A 92 0.55 -0.44 -11.16
C SER A 92 1.40 0.72 -10.62
N SER A 93 2.69 0.47 -10.41
CA SER A 93 3.67 1.51 -10.04
C SER A 93 4.00 2.46 -11.20
N SER A 94 3.79 2.02 -12.44
CA SER A 94 3.94 2.80 -13.67
C SER A 94 2.58 3.15 -14.24
N VAL A 95 2.48 4.31 -14.90
CA VAL A 95 1.29 4.75 -15.65
C VAL A 95 1.30 4.06 -17.01
N GLN A 96 0.98 2.78 -17.03
CA GLN A 96 1.06 1.93 -18.22
C GLN A 96 0.20 0.69 -18.09
N ASN A 97 -0.35 0.18 -19.22
CA ASN A 97 -1.03 -1.11 -19.30
C ASN A 97 -2.16 -1.29 -18.29
N GLU A 98 -3.06 -0.31 -18.19
CA GLU A 98 -4.18 -0.40 -17.26
C GLU A 98 -5.41 0.33 -17.78
N ASN A 99 -6.57 -0.31 -17.66
CA ASN A 99 -7.88 0.26 -17.96
C ASN A 99 -8.83 -0.03 -16.80
N GLY A 100 -9.50 0.98 -16.26
CA GLY A 100 -10.34 0.73 -15.09
C GLY A 100 -11.30 1.85 -14.72
N TRP A 101 -12.27 1.44 -13.89
CA TRP A 101 -13.30 2.27 -13.32
C TRP A 101 -13.31 2.14 -11.80
N CYS A 102 -13.26 3.24 -11.10
CA CYS A 102 -13.38 3.25 -9.66
C CYS A 102 -14.56 4.12 -9.23
N LEU A 103 -15.53 3.50 -8.55
CA LEU A 103 -16.61 4.19 -7.87
C LEU A 103 -16.29 4.27 -6.39
N SER A 104 -16.39 5.45 -5.79
CA SER A 104 -16.15 5.64 -4.36
C SER A 104 -17.17 6.60 -3.75
N GLY A 105 -17.52 6.35 -2.50
CA GLY A 105 -18.41 7.19 -1.70
C GLY A 105 -17.83 7.46 -0.32
N GLU A 106 -17.95 8.69 0.13
CA GLU A 106 -17.64 9.12 1.49
C GLU A 106 -18.85 9.83 2.09
N ILE A 107 -19.20 9.48 3.31
CA ILE A 107 -20.28 10.14 4.06
C ILE A 107 -19.87 10.34 5.52
N THR A 108 -20.23 11.51 6.05
CA THR A 108 -20.08 11.87 7.46
C THR A 108 -21.49 12.07 8.04
N PRO A 109 -22.19 10.95 8.40
CA PRO A 109 -23.61 11.02 8.83
C PRO A 109 -23.77 11.76 10.15
N SER A 110 -22.73 11.85 10.95
CA SER A 110 -22.70 12.66 12.17
C SER A 110 -21.26 13.10 12.46
N ARG A 111 -21.08 14.04 13.40
CA ARG A 111 -19.75 14.50 13.86
C ARG A 111 -18.84 13.38 14.41
N TYR A 112 -19.40 12.21 14.68
CA TYR A 112 -18.68 11.09 15.26
C TYR A 112 -18.30 10.02 14.25
N TRP A 113 -18.99 9.95 13.12
CA TRP A 113 -18.85 8.90 12.14
C TRP A 113 -18.32 9.43 10.80
N LYS A 114 -17.35 8.75 10.26
CA LYS A 114 -16.91 8.90 8.88
C LYS A 114 -16.90 7.53 8.23
N LEU A 115 -17.63 7.38 7.13
CA LEU A 115 -17.74 6.14 6.37
C LEU A 115 -17.20 6.36 4.97
N PHE A 116 -16.49 5.38 4.45
CA PHE A 116 -15.98 5.37 3.08
C PHE A 116 -16.16 3.98 2.49
N ALA A 117 -16.58 3.92 1.22
CA ALA A 117 -16.62 2.68 0.46
C ALA A 117 -16.11 2.94 -0.96
N SER A 118 -15.44 1.96 -1.55
CA SER A 118 -15.03 2.01 -2.94
C SER A 118 -15.05 0.63 -3.58
N ILE A 119 -15.30 0.61 -4.89
CA ILE A 119 -15.11 -0.54 -5.76
C ILE A 119 -14.32 -0.09 -6.98
N ASP A 120 -13.25 -0.77 -7.28
CA ASP A 120 -12.34 -0.53 -8.39
C ASP A 120 -12.29 -1.76 -9.27
N LEU A 121 -12.74 -1.64 -10.52
CA LEU A 121 -12.74 -2.69 -11.53
C LEU A 121 -11.72 -2.31 -12.58
N PHE A 122 -10.73 -3.15 -12.80
CA PHE A 122 -9.64 -2.84 -13.72
C PHE A 122 -9.11 -4.07 -14.44
N SER A 123 -8.52 -3.82 -15.60
CA SER A 123 -7.93 -4.83 -16.46
C SER A 123 -6.54 -4.39 -16.92
N PHE A 124 -5.73 -5.39 -17.25
CA PHE A 124 -4.43 -5.22 -17.87
C PHE A 124 -4.48 -5.80 -19.27
N PRO A 125 -4.54 -4.97 -20.31
CA PRO A 125 -4.61 -5.43 -21.70
C PRO A 125 -3.40 -6.24 -22.16
N TRP A 126 -2.23 -6.03 -21.56
CA TRP A 126 -1.00 -6.78 -21.79
C TRP A 126 -0.59 -7.60 -20.56
N TRP A 127 0.27 -8.59 -20.77
CA TRP A 127 0.83 -9.46 -19.74
C TRP A 127 1.48 -8.70 -18.61
N LYS A 128 1.52 -9.31 -17.44
CA LYS A 128 2.23 -8.81 -16.26
C LYS A 128 3.16 -9.87 -15.70
N TYR A 129 4.04 -9.47 -14.81
CA TYR A 129 4.87 -10.42 -14.09
C TYR A 129 3.99 -11.47 -13.39
N ARG A 130 4.24 -12.76 -13.69
CA ARG A 130 3.47 -13.92 -13.25
C ARG A 130 2.01 -14.00 -13.77
N ILE A 131 1.71 -13.35 -14.89
CA ILE A 131 0.41 -13.44 -15.55
C ILE A 131 0.64 -13.45 -17.05
N SER A 132 0.49 -14.61 -17.67
CA SER A 132 0.83 -14.88 -19.08
C SER A 132 -0.33 -14.63 -20.04
N LYS A 133 -1.28 -13.76 -19.69
CA LYS A 133 -2.41 -13.33 -20.53
C LYS A 133 -2.95 -11.98 -20.07
N PRO A 134 -3.78 -11.30 -20.88
CA PRO A 134 -4.60 -10.20 -20.39
C PRO A 134 -5.40 -10.61 -19.17
N SER A 135 -5.47 -9.75 -18.17
CA SER A 135 -6.07 -10.10 -16.87
C SER A 135 -7.03 -9.05 -16.36
N GLN A 136 -7.96 -9.48 -15.51
CA GLN A 136 -8.96 -8.63 -14.87
C GLN A 136 -8.82 -8.71 -13.35
N SER A 137 -9.20 -7.64 -12.68
CA SER A 137 -9.06 -7.53 -11.23
C SER A 137 -10.16 -6.65 -10.64
N MET A 138 -10.47 -6.90 -9.37
CA MET A 138 -11.39 -6.10 -8.59
C MET A 138 -10.79 -5.79 -7.22
N ASP A 139 -10.94 -4.56 -6.75
CA ASP A 139 -10.54 -4.12 -5.41
C ASP A 139 -11.72 -3.40 -4.74
N GLY A 140 -12.28 -3.99 -3.72
CA GLY A 140 -13.36 -3.42 -2.90
C GLY A 140 -12.82 -3.00 -1.54
N MET A 141 -13.21 -1.83 -1.05
CA MET A 141 -12.80 -1.33 0.26
C MET A 141 -13.97 -0.69 1.00
N PHE A 142 -14.07 -0.99 2.29
CA PHE A 142 -14.97 -0.33 3.21
C PHE A 142 -14.21 0.13 4.44
N GLN A 143 -14.44 1.37 4.86
CA GLN A 143 -13.82 1.97 6.05
C GLN A 143 -14.89 2.63 6.91
N ALA A 144 -14.78 2.46 8.21
CA ALA A 144 -15.59 3.15 9.19
C ALA A 144 -14.69 3.72 10.29
N ALA A 145 -14.80 5.00 10.55
CA ALA A 145 -14.14 5.67 11.67
C ALA A 145 -15.18 6.23 12.60
N TYR A 146 -15.08 5.86 13.87
CA TYR A 146 -15.94 6.32 14.95
C TYR A 146 -15.11 7.06 16.01
N SER A 147 -15.39 8.32 16.23
CA SER A 147 -14.67 9.20 17.15
C SER A 147 -15.64 9.86 18.13
N PRO A 148 -16.10 9.13 19.18
CA PRO A 148 -17.08 9.66 20.16
C PRO A 148 -16.53 10.83 20.97
N ARG A 149 -15.20 10.88 21.12
CA ARG A 149 -14.48 11.93 21.86
C ARG A 149 -13.21 12.29 21.08
N ARG A 150 -12.66 13.49 21.32
CA ARG A 150 -11.41 13.95 20.67
C ARG A 150 -10.20 13.06 20.95
N ASN A 151 -10.21 12.35 22.07
CA ASN A 151 -9.10 11.48 22.51
C ASN A 151 -9.37 9.99 22.31
N LEU A 152 -10.49 9.60 21.71
CA LEU A 152 -10.86 8.20 21.48
C LEU A 152 -11.36 8.02 20.04
N SER A 153 -10.76 7.09 19.31
CA SER A 153 -11.22 6.70 17.97
C SER A 153 -11.12 5.20 17.76
N VAL A 154 -12.12 4.66 17.10
CA VAL A 154 -12.16 3.29 16.58
C VAL A 154 -12.18 3.36 15.07
N TYR A 155 -11.31 2.62 14.43
CA TYR A 155 -11.21 2.55 12.97
C TYR A 155 -11.34 1.09 12.55
N PHE A 156 -12.21 0.84 11.59
CA PHE A 156 -12.39 -0.44 10.93
C PHE A 156 -12.10 -0.29 9.44
N ASN A 157 -11.40 -1.25 8.86
CA ASN A 157 -11.14 -1.36 7.42
C ASN A 157 -11.34 -2.80 6.98
N TYR A 158 -12.12 -2.98 5.94
CA TYR A 158 -12.22 -4.22 5.19
C TYR A 158 -11.81 -3.96 3.75
N ARG A 159 -10.95 -4.82 3.19
CA ARG A 159 -10.54 -4.79 1.80
C ARG A 159 -10.65 -6.17 1.19
N TYR A 160 -11.36 -6.24 0.10
CA TYR A 160 -11.46 -7.41 -0.77
C TYR A 160 -10.67 -7.15 -2.04
N ARG A 161 -9.85 -8.12 -2.45
CA ARG A 161 -9.11 -8.06 -3.72
C ARG A 161 -9.23 -9.38 -4.45
N GLN A 162 -9.67 -9.31 -5.68
CA GLN A 162 -9.60 -10.39 -6.64
C GLN A 162 -8.57 -10.02 -7.71
N LYS A 163 -7.59 -10.89 -7.90
CA LYS A 163 -6.56 -10.76 -8.94
C LYS A 163 -6.38 -12.10 -9.63
N GLU A 164 -5.71 -12.10 -10.76
CA GLU A 164 -5.31 -13.33 -11.44
C GLU A 164 -3.83 -13.59 -11.24
N ARG A 165 -3.43 -14.86 -11.23
CA ARG A 165 -2.04 -15.33 -11.08
C ARG A 165 -1.84 -16.64 -11.82
N ASP A 166 -0.68 -16.81 -12.46
CA ASP A 166 -0.29 -18.06 -13.08
C ASP A 166 0.04 -19.10 -12.01
N VAL A 167 -0.55 -20.27 -12.17
CA VAL A 167 -0.31 -21.46 -11.35
C VAL A 167 0.28 -22.55 -12.25
N PRO A 168 1.31 -23.29 -11.81
CA PRO A 168 1.83 -24.44 -12.56
C PRO A 168 0.74 -25.51 -12.74
N GLU A 169 0.65 -26.06 -13.94
CA GLU A 169 -0.22 -27.17 -14.30
C GLU A 169 0.54 -28.18 -15.16
N THR A 170 0.02 -29.43 -15.26
CA THR A 170 0.62 -30.46 -16.11
C THR A 170 0.63 -30.00 -17.56
N GLY A 171 1.84 -29.71 -18.09
CA GLY A 171 2.02 -29.23 -19.46
C GLY A 171 2.14 -27.71 -19.63
N GLY A 172 2.13 -26.91 -18.53
CA GLY A 172 2.28 -25.46 -18.65
C GLY A 172 1.89 -24.66 -17.43
N LYS A 173 1.19 -23.55 -17.67
CA LYS A 173 0.65 -22.65 -16.64
C LYS A 173 -0.79 -22.31 -16.96
N VAL A 174 -1.61 -22.26 -15.95
CA VAL A 174 -2.99 -21.76 -16.03
C VAL A 174 -3.11 -20.49 -15.18
N THR A 175 -3.79 -19.49 -15.68
CA THR A 175 -4.05 -18.26 -14.91
C THR A 175 -5.38 -18.40 -14.18
N LEU A 176 -5.33 -18.36 -12.86
CA LEU A 176 -6.47 -18.58 -11.97
C LEU A 176 -6.70 -17.36 -11.06
N PRO A 177 -7.96 -17.15 -10.60
CA PRO A 177 -8.26 -16.08 -9.68
C PRO A 177 -7.68 -16.36 -8.29
N VAL A 178 -7.22 -15.29 -7.65
CA VAL A 178 -6.70 -15.24 -6.29
C VAL A 178 -7.51 -14.22 -5.51
N TYR A 179 -7.96 -14.60 -4.35
CA TYR A 179 -8.83 -13.79 -3.49
C TYR A 179 -8.12 -13.43 -2.19
N HIS A 180 -8.14 -12.15 -1.85
CA HIS A 180 -7.60 -11.64 -0.58
C HIS A 180 -8.69 -10.90 0.18
N HIS A 181 -8.93 -11.30 1.40
CA HIS A 181 -9.75 -10.57 2.36
C HIS A 181 -8.84 -10.03 3.47
N LYS A 182 -8.89 -8.74 3.71
CA LYS A 182 -8.09 -8.09 4.74
C LYS A 182 -8.99 -7.30 5.66
N PHE A 183 -8.89 -7.58 6.95
CA PHE A 183 -9.61 -6.89 7.99
C PHE A 183 -8.61 -6.19 8.90
N ARG A 184 -8.91 -4.96 9.27
CA ARG A 184 -8.15 -4.20 10.27
C ARG A 184 -9.11 -3.52 11.22
N CYS A 185 -8.90 -3.73 12.51
CA CYS A 185 -9.53 -2.96 13.57
C CYS A 185 -8.46 -2.23 14.36
N ARG A 186 -8.69 -0.94 14.63
CA ARG A 186 -7.75 -0.10 15.38
C ARG A 186 -8.49 0.74 16.41
N LEU A 187 -8.10 0.58 17.67
CA LEU A 187 -8.51 1.43 18.76
C LEU A 187 -7.37 2.41 19.07
N THR A 188 -7.66 3.71 19.10
CA THR A 188 -6.68 4.73 19.47
C THR A 188 -7.23 5.56 20.63
N TYR A 189 -6.43 5.66 21.69
CA TYR A 189 -6.73 6.48 22.87
C TYR A 189 -5.59 7.47 23.10
N MET A 190 -5.88 8.76 23.14
CA MET A 190 -4.92 9.87 23.20
C MET A 190 -5.26 10.82 24.37
N PRO A 191 -5.05 10.44 25.63
CA PRO A 191 -5.06 11.40 26.72
C PRO A 191 -3.85 12.34 26.62
N LYS A 192 -3.86 13.43 27.38
CA LYS A 192 -2.81 14.45 27.30
C LYS A 192 -1.40 13.85 27.44
N GLY A 193 -0.56 14.08 26.42
CA GLY A 193 0.84 13.62 26.38
C GLY A 193 1.04 12.12 26.08
N PHE A 194 -0.02 11.31 26.11
CA PHE A 194 0.04 9.86 25.93
C PHE A 194 -0.77 9.42 24.71
N LEU A 195 -0.28 8.45 23.97
CA LEU A 195 -1.00 7.79 22.88
C LEU A 195 -0.92 6.28 23.09
N CYS A 196 -2.05 5.62 23.12
CA CYS A 196 -2.16 4.17 23.14
C CYS A 196 -2.94 3.70 21.92
N ARG A 197 -2.42 2.70 21.22
CA ARG A 197 -3.04 2.17 19.99
C ARG A 197 -2.97 0.66 19.98
N THR A 198 -4.14 0.04 19.93
CA THR A 198 -4.29 -1.39 19.69
C THR A 198 -4.69 -1.60 18.22
N THR A 199 -4.04 -2.48 17.51
CA THR A 199 -4.39 -2.83 16.13
C THR A 199 -4.45 -4.35 16.00
N VAL A 200 -5.55 -4.84 15.42
CA VAL A 200 -5.74 -6.24 15.06
C VAL A 200 -5.91 -6.30 13.55
N ASP A 201 -5.11 -7.11 12.90
CA ASP A 201 -5.21 -7.41 11.47
C ASP A 201 -5.50 -8.88 11.26
N TYR A 202 -6.32 -9.18 10.28
CA TYR A 202 -6.58 -10.53 9.80
C TYR A 202 -6.57 -10.54 8.28
N ASN A 203 -5.80 -11.45 7.68
CA ASN A 203 -5.73 -11.71 6.26
C ASN A 203 -6.23 -13.11 5.97
N HIS A 204 -7.09 -13.25 4.98
CA HIS A 204 -7.49 -14.54 4.41
C HIS A 204 -7.17 -14.52 2.92
N PHE A 205 -6.31 -15.43 2.51
CA PHE A 205 -5.90 -15.66 1.14
C PHE A 205 -6.53 -16.95 0.64
N ARG A 206 -7.09 -16.94 -0.57
CA ARG A 206 -7.63 -18.12 -1.22
C ARG A 206 -7.14 -18.17 -2.66
N GLN A 207 -6.64 -19.33 -3.05
CA GLN A 207 -6.22 -19.60 -4.42
C GLN A 207 -6.72 -20.99 -4.80
N GLN A 208 -7.22 -21.13 -6.03
CA GLN A 208 -7.56 -22.43 -6.60
C GLN A 208 -6.25 -23.11 -7.02
N ASP A 209 -6.15 -24.44 -6.77
CA ASP A 209 -5.06 -25.23 -7.30
C ASP A 209 -5.20 -25.42 -8.82
N GLY A 210 -4.10 -25.71 -9.52
CA GLY A 210 -4.10 -25.91 -10.97
C GLY A 210 -4.93 -27.12 -11.43
N LYS A 211 -5.38 -27.96 -10.52
CA LYS A 211 -6.24 -29.12 -10.80
C LYS A 211 -7.73 -28.81 -10.73
N GLY A 212 -8.10 -27.60 -10.31
CA GLY A 212 -9.46 -27.07 -10.35
C GLY A 212 -10.39 -27.57 -9.25
N TYR A 213 -9.88 -28.28 -8.25
CA TYR A 213 -10.72 -29.01 -7.29
C TYR A 213 -10.94 -28.34 -5.95
N GLU A 214 -9.97 -27.58 -5.43
CA GLU A 214 -10.17 -26.94 -4.13
C GLU A 214 -9.48 -25.57 -4.03
N PHE A 215 -10.13 -24.67 -3.27
CA PHE A 215 -9.51 -23.43 -2.84
C PHE A 215 -8.67 -23.69 -1.59
N GLU A 216 -7.37 -23.67 -1.74
CA GLU A 216 -6.48 -23.64 -0.59
C GLU A 216 -6.61 -22.30 0.13
N GLY A 217 -7.16 -22.32 1.34
CA GLY A 217 -7.31 -21.15 2.21
C GLY A 217 -6.11 -21.00 3.12
N LYS A 218 -5.47 -19.84 3.14
CA LYS A 218 -4.34 -19.49 4.01
C LYS A 218 -4.68 -18.25 4.82
N GLN A 219 -4.37 -18.30 6.10
CA GLN A 219 -4.76 -17.26 7.04
C GLN A 219 -3.53 -16.62 7.68
N GLY A 220 -3.70 -15.39 8.09
CA GLY A 220 -2.71 -14.68 8.88
C GLY A 220 -3.38 -13.66 9.78
N TRP A 221 -2.89 -13.50 11.01
CA TRP A 221 -3.38 -12.49 11.93
C TRP A 221 -2.25 -11.92 12.78
N GLN A 222 -2.46 -10.70 13.21
CA GLN A 222 -1.58 -10.05 14.18
C GLN A 222 -2.39 -9.23 15.18
N CYS A 223 -1.83 -9.10 16.37
CA CYS A 223 -2.25 -8.13 17.37
C CYS A 223 -1.06 -7.28 17.76
N SER A 224 -1.18 -5.96 17.64
CA SER A 224 -0.14 -5.02 18.03
C SER A 224 -0.65 -4.00 19.02
N GLN A 225 0.15 -3.74 20.05
CA GLN A 225 -0.05 -2.70 21.03
C GLN A 225 1.09 -1.71 20.95
N SER A 226 0.79 -0.43 20.68
CA SER A 226 1.78 0.64 20.72
C SER A 226 1.39 1.69 21.75
N CYS A 227 2.38 2.15 22.51
CA CYS A 227 2.23 3.23 23.47
C CYS A 227 3.31 4.27 23.19
N ALA A 228 2.94 5.55 23.21
CA ALA A 228 3.88 6.65 23.06
C ALA A 228 3.58 7.73 24.11
N TYR A 229 4.66 8.32 24.62
CA TYR A 229 4.58 9.43 25.56
C TYR A 229 5.48 10.57 25.15
N THR A 230 4.96 11.78 25.20
CA THR A 230 5.72 13.01 24.97
C THR A 230 5.76 13.81 26.25
N PHE A 231 6.97 14.00 26.77
CA PHE A 231 7.19 14.73 28.02
C PHE A 231 6.93 16.22 27.82
N SER A 232 6.14 16.83 28.70
CA SER A 232 5.82 18.26 28.61
C SER A 232 6.92 19.20 29.09
N GLY A 233 7.74 18.75 30.04
CA GLY A 233 8.84 19.54 30.63
C GLY A 233 10.24 19.18 30.09
N PHE A 234 10.36 18.21 29.21
CA PHE A 234 11.62 17.72 28.66
C PHE A 234 11.45 17.36 27.19
N PRO A 235 12.36 17.75 26.29
CA PRO A 235 12.21 17.58 24.85
C PRO A 235 12.41 16.13 24.38
N LEU A 236 11.76 15.19 25.06
CA LEU A 236 11.83 13.75 24.82
C LEU A 236 10.46 13.20 24.44
N ALA A 237 10.44 12.34 23.43
CA ALA A 237 9.30 11.50 23.11
C ALA A 237 9.75 10.06 22.96
N VAL A 238 9.08 9.15 23.64
CA VAL A 238 9.35 7.72 23.63
C VAL A 238 8.13 6.98 23.09
N SER A 239 8.34 5.97 22.28
CA SER A 239 7.28 5.05 21.88
C SER A 239 7.78 3.62 21.88
N VAL A 240 6.93 2.71 22.36
CA VAL A 240 7.19 1.27 22.38
C VAL A 240 6.05 0.55 21.67
N GLN A 241 6.34 -0.54 21.01
CA GLN A 241 5.34 -1.38 20.33
C GLN A 241 5.71 -2.84 20.50
N GLY A 242 4.70 -3.66 20.86
CA GLY A 242 4.75 -5.11 20.80
C GLY A 242 3.76 -5.61 19.75
N THR A 243 4.16 -6.59 18.95
CA THR A 243 3.34 -7.20 17.90
C THR A 243 3.51 -8.71 17.93
N TYR A 244 2.43 -9.43 18.19
CA TYR A 244 2.38 -10.88 18.00
C TYR A 244 1.74 -11.18 16.63
N PHE A 245 2.32 -12.12 15.89
CA PHE A 245 1.83 -12.51 14.57
C PHE A 245 1.85 -14.02 14.38
N HIS A 246 0.89 -14.49 13.58
CA HIS A 246 0.80 -15.86 13.12
C HIS A 246 0.25 -15.85 11.69
N THR A 247 0.94 -16.50 10.76
CA THR A 247 0.49 -16.69 9.39
C THR A 247 0.84 -18.09 8.91
N ASP A 248 -0.02 -18.68 8.09
CA ASP A 248 0.19 -20.03 7.56
C ASP A 248 1.38 -20.07 6.59
N ASP A 249 1.52 -19.00 5.76
CA ASP A 249 2.63 -18.89 4.82
C ASP A 249 2.94 -17.44 4.43
N TYR A 250 3.79 -17.26 3.40
CA TYR A 250 4.19 -15.96 2.87
C TYR A 250 3.04 -15.22 2.14
N ASP A 251 2.07 -15.92 1.53
CA ASP A 251 0.96 -15.28 0.82
C ASP A 251 -0.05 -14.64 1.80
N SER A 252 -0.15 -15.20 3.01
CA SER A 252 -0.98 -14.65 4.11
C SER A 252 -0.25 -13.62 5.00
N ARG A 253 0.98 -13.21 4.63
CA ARG A 253 1.80 -12.25 5.39
C ARG A 253 1.08 -10.96 5.73
N ILE A 254 1.46 -10.39 6.87
CA ILE A 254 0.87 -9.17 7.42
C ILE A 254 1.91 -8.07 7.52
N TYR A 255 1.46 -6.83 7.32
CA TYR A 255 2.30 -5.65 7.43
C TYR A 255 1.92 -4.83 8.66
N ALA A 256 2.86 -4.70 9.59
CA ALA A 256 2.68 -3.86 10.78
C ALA A 256 3.17 -2.43 10.54
N SER A 257 2.39 -1.47 11.00
CA SER A 257 2.83 -0.07 11.01
C SER A 257 3.61 0.20 12.29
N GLU A 258 4.90 0.48 12.17
CA GLU A 258 5.77 0.90 13.27
C GLU A 258 6.20 2.35 13.10
N LYS A 259 6.51 3.03 14.21
CA LYS A 259 7.12 4.35 14.16
C LYS A 259 8.54 4.22 13.61
N GLY A 260 8.82 4.90 12.51
CA GLY A 260 10.12 4.92 11.83
C GLY A 260 10.93 6.18 12.13
N LEU A 261 12.16 6.23 11.64
CA LEU A 261 12.95 7.46 11.56
C LEU A 261 12.33 8.43 10.55
N LEU A 262 12.76 9.67 10.53
CA LEU A 262 12.28 10.65 9.54
C LEU A 262 12.72 10.24 8.13
N TYR A 263 11.81 10.39 7.18
CA TYR A 263 12.04 10.10 5.75
C TYR A 263 12.30 8.62 5.43
N THR A 264 12.04 7.71 6.37
CA THR A 264 12.11 6.27 6.13
C THR A 264 10.72 5.70 5.92
N PHE A 265 10.53 4.94 4.82
CA PHE A 265 9.26 4.33 4.43
C PHE A 265 9.32 2.80 4.55
N TYR A 266 9.80 2.32 5.69
CA TYR A 266 9.88 0.89 5.93
C TYR A 266 8.69 0.41 6.76
N THR A 267 7.97 -0.57 6.23
CA THR A 267 6.90 -1.28 6.93
C THR A 267 7.30 -2.74 7.07
N PRO A 268 7.57 -3.23 8.27
CA PRO A 268 7.93 -4.64 8.46
C PRO A 268 6.80 -5.55 8.02
N SER A 269 7.15 -6.61 7.30
CA SER A 269 6.26 -7.71 6.92
C SER A 269 6.58 -8.93 7.75
N PHE A 270 5.54 -9.60 8.23
CA PHE A 270 5.65 -10.80 9.06
C PHE A 270 5.01 -11.98 8.36
N TYR A 271 5.70 -13.12 8.38
CA TYR A 271 5.17 -14.40 7.96
C TYR A 271 5.71 -15.51 8.89
N GLY A 272 4.92 -16.57 9.09
CA GLY A 272 5.16 -17.57 10.09
C GLY A 272 4.64 -17.14 11.47
N ARG A 273 5.28 -17.56 12.55
CA ARG A 273 4.83 -17.34 13.92
C ARG A 273 5.93 -16.67 14.74
N GLY A 274 5.58 -15.59 15.44
CA GLY A 274 6.58 -14.90 16.24
C GLY A 274 6.05 -13.66 16.95
N PHE A 275 7.00 -12.99 17.61
CA PHE A 275 6.77 -11.74 18.31
C PHE A 275 7.81 -10.70 17.88
N ARG A 276 7.35 -9.47 17.64
CA ARG A 276 8.24 -8.33 17.41
C ARG A 276 8.01 -7.25 18.45
N TYR A 277 9.07 -6.72 19.00
CA TYR A 277 9.03 -5.53 19.82
C TYR A 277 9.95 -4.46 19.25
N SER A 278 9.53 -3.20 19.39
CA SER A 278 10.31 -2.05 18.96
C SER A 278 10.20 -0.90 19.95
N ALA A 279 11.26 -0.13 20.04
CA ALA A 279 11.33 1.10 20.81
C ALA A 279 11.85 2.22 19.92
N HIS A 280 11.28 3.40 20.03
CA HIS A 280 11.70 4.59 19.31
C HIS A 280 11.80 5.74 20.29
N VAL A 281 12.94 6.41 20.28
CA VAL A 281 13.24 7.57 21.10
C VAL A 281 13.55 8.75 20.20
N ARG A 282 12.92 9.87 20.48
CA ARG A 282 13.18 11.16 19.84
C ARG A 282 13.55 12.17 20.90
N TYR A 283 14.70 12.82 20.73
CA TYR A 283 15.20 13.87 21.59
C TYR A 283 15.45 15.14 20.78
N ASP A 284 14.70 16.20 21.05
CA ASP A 284 14.83 17.50 20.41
C ASP A 284 15.69 18.39 21.31
N LEU A 285 17.03 18.32 21.17
CA LEU A 285 17.98 19.07 22.01
C LEU A 285 17.70 20.59 21.95
N ASN A 286 17.46 21.08 20.73
CA ASN A 286 17.05 22.46 20.46
C ASN A 286 16.38 22.56 19.09
N LYS A 287 16.11 23.77 18.57
CA LYS A 287 15.51 23.99 17.25
C LYS A 287 16.37 23.48 16.10
N THR A 288 17.69 23.39 16.30
CA THR A 288 18.69 22.96 15.29
C THR A 288 18.90 21.45 15.31
N PHE A 289 19.09 20.84 16.50
CA PHE A 289 19.51 19.46 16.62
C PHE A 289 18.38 18.55 17.13
N MET A 290 18.16 17.45 16.44
CA MET A 290 17.23 16.39 16.82
C MET A 290 17.91 15.03 16.66
N PHE A 291 17.83 14.19 17.67
CA PHE A 291 18.31 12.82 17.69
C PHE A 291 17.14 11.85 17.67
N LEU A 292 17.24 10.83 16.84
CA LEU A 292 16.27 9.73 16.79
C LEU A 292 17.03 8.40 16.85
N VAL A 293 16.50 7.49 17.67
CA VAL A 293 16.99 6.12 17.77
C VAL A 293 15.80 5.19 17.68
N LYS A 294 15.89 4.16 16.86
CA LYS A 294 14.94 3.07 16.77
C LYS A 294 15.65 1.75 16.98
N PHE A 295 15.16 0.96 17.90
CA PHE A 295 15.52 -0.42 18.13
C PHE A 295 14.35 -1.31 17.76
N GLY A 296 14.59 -2.43 17.09
CA GLY A 296 13.58 -3.44 16.81
C GLY A 296 14.17 -4.85 16.90
N GLN A 297 13.39 -5.79 17.42
CA GLN A 297 13.77 -7.20 17.39
C GLN A 297 12.55 -8.07 17.08
N THR A 298 12.72 -8.97 16.13
CA THR A 298 11.73 -10.01 15.80
C THR A 298 12.27 -11.35 16.29
N VAL A 299 11.45 -12.09 17.03
CA VAL A 299 11.75 -13.44 17.52
C VAL A 299 10.75 -14.40 16.89
N TYR A 300 11.22 -15.31 16.06
CA TYR A 300 10.41 -16.35 15.43
C TYR A 300 10.30 -17.57 16.33
N GLN A 301 9.15 -18.23 16.34
CA GLN A 301 8.86 -19.43 17.11
C GLN A 301 8.79 -20.71 16.26
N ASP A 302 8.80 -20.54 14.94
CA ASP A 302 8.56 -21.60 13.97
C ASP A 302 9.77 -21.94 13.10
N ARG A 303 10.91 -21.30 13.35
CA ARG A 303 12.14 -21.50 12.55
C ARG A 303 13.43 -21.26 13.35
N ALA A 304 14.47 -21.97 12.93
CA ALA A 304 15.82 -21.83 13.50
C ALA A 304 16.73 -20.89 12.69
N THR A 305 16.34 -20.52 11.45
CA THR A 305 17.10 -19.62 10.59
C THR A 305 16.16 -18.61 9.91
N ILE A 306 16.65 -17.41 9.57
CA ILE A 306 15.90 -16.34 8.94
C ILE A 306 16.62 -15.92 7.65
N GLY A 307 15.87 -15.77 6.55
CA GLY A 307 16.44 -15.40 5.25
C GLY A 307 17.06 -16.58 4.50
N SER A 308 17.82 -16.29 3.45
CA SER A 308 18.50 -17.27 2.62
C SER A 308 19.70 -16.63 1.89
N GLY A 309 20.64 -17.44 1.43
CA GLY A 309 21.83 -16.95 0.72
C GLY A 309 22.67 -16.00 1.59
N ASN A 310 23.06 -14.86 1.03
CA ASN A 310 23.88 -13.86 1.73
C ASN A 310 23.18 -13.15 2.88
N ASP A 311 21.83 -13.22 2.94
CA ASP A 311 21.02 -12.62 4.01
C ASP A 311 20.61 -13.64 5.09
N LEU A 312 21.24 -14.83 5.11
CA LEU A 312 20.96 -15.87 6.10
C LEU A 312 21.41 -15.42 7.47
N ILE A 313 20.50 -15.48 8.43
CA ILE A 313 20.77 -15.27 9.85
C ILE A 313 20.62 -16.63 10.55
N GLU A 314 21.68 -17.12 11.16
CA GLU A 314 21.62 -18.28 12.03
C GLU A 314 20.96 -17.90 13.35
N GLY A 315 19.90 -18.63 13.70
CA GLY A 315 19.06 -18.34 14.85
C GLY A 315 17.69 -17.77 14.46
N ASN A 316 16.84 -17.68 15.47
CA ASN A 316 15.45 -17.27 15.32
C ASN A 316 15.19 -15.77 15.63
N LYS A 317 16.24 -14.97 15.80
CA LYS A 317 16.16 -13.55 16.18
C LYS A 317 16.74 -12.66 15.09
N LYS A 318 15.97 -11.64 14.69
CA LYS A 318 16.43 -10.58 13.80
C LYS A 318 16.35 -9.24 14.53
N THR A 319 17.49 -8.59 14.74
CA THR A 319 17.60 -7.30 15.43
C THR A 319 17.95 -6.21 14.44
N ASP A 320 17.30 -5.05 14.57
CA ASP A 320 17.59 -3.84 13.81
C ASP A 320 17.78 -2.66 14.75
N LEU A 321 18.86 -1.91 14.54
CA LEU A 321 19.15 -0.64 15.23
C LEU A 321 19.33 0.45 14.17
N GLN A 322 18.63 1.54 14.31
CA GLN A 322 18.69 2.68 13.41
C GLN A 322 18.87 3.95 14.22
N MET A 323 19.77 4.83 13.77
CA MET A 323 20.03 6.11 14.40
C MET A 323 19.98 7.22 13.35
N GLN A 324 19.48 8.39 13.73
CA GLN A 324 19.41 9.55 12.85
C GLN A 324 19.69 10.83 13.64
N LEU A 325 20.58 11.65 13.10
CA LEU A 325 20.77 13.04 13.50
C LEU A 325 20.17 13.93 12.43
N ARG A 326 19.31 14.89 12.82
CA ARG A 326 18.83 15.94 11.95
C ARG A 326 19.37 17.27 12.43
N ILE A 327 19.97 18.01 11.50
CA ILE A 327 20.49 19.37 11.71
C ILE A 327 19.67 20.30 10.81
N LYS A 328 19.13 21.39 11.36
CA LYS A 328 18.47 22.47 10.61
C LYS A 328 19.39 23.68 10.63
N PHE A 329 19.67 24.20 9.47
CA PHE A 329 20.41 25.44 9.25
C PHE A 329 19.43 26.59 9.10
#